data_5dbfd8bfd66769729b859649fa768605
#
_entry.id   5dbfd8bfd66769729b859649fa768605
#
_cell.length_a   1.000
_cell.length_b   1.000
_cell.length_c   1.000
_cell.angle_alpha   90.00
_cell.angle_beta   90.00
_cell.angle_gamma   90.00
#
_symmetry.space_group_name_H-M   'P 1'
#
loop_
_entity.id
_entity.type
_entity.pdbx_description
1 polymer ?
#
loop_
_entity_poly.entity_id
_entity_poly.type
_entity_poly.pdbx_seq_one_letter_code
_entity_poly.pdbx_strand_id
1 'polypeptide(L)'
;GRPLATSNLPLRAGKGHNYEGGIKVPLFVVWEDKIKKGLSNTLVTGTDHFPTLLDLVGIKLMNDKHLDGISFKNSLMGKFQDNSKRPVFWHSPRPRPKSTGDLANTTVRLGDFKLLDFYREGRIELYNLMEDQGETNDLSDIMPQKRDELYEMVKNWRKSVDATE
;
A
#
# COMPACT_ATOMS: atom_id res chain seq x y z
N GLY A 1 16.95 -22.52 8.55
CA GLY A 1 16.24 -21.97 7.37
C GLY A 1 17.25 -21.46 6.36
N ARG A 2 16.95 -21.56 5.07
CA ARG A 2 17.79 -20.92 4.04
C ARG A 2 17.72 -19.41 4.25
N PRO A 3 18.84 -18.67 4.22
CA PRO A 3 18.82 -17.23 4.27
C PRO A 3 18.01 -16.70 3.08
N LEU A 4 17.23 -15.63 3.29
CA LEU A 4 16.54 -14.93 2.20
C LEU A 4 17.61 -14.50 1.18
N ALA A 5 17.32 -14.70 -0.10
CA ALA A 5 18.22 -14.35 -1.19
C ALA A 5 18.51 -12.84 -1.28
N THR A 6 17.66 -12.01 -0.65
CA THR A 6 17.77 -10.55 -0.61
C THR A 6 17.37 -10.02 0.76
N SER A 7 17.89 -8.86 1.12
CA SER A 7 17.48 -8.12 2.32
C SER A 7 16.77 -6.83 1.91
N ASN A 8 15.62 -6.56 2.53
CA ASN A 8 14.87 -5.30 2.34
C ASN A 8 15.02 -4.37 3.57
N LEU A 9 15.98 -4.66 4.46
CA LEU A 9 16.22 -3.80 5.62
C LEU A 9 16.39 -2.32 5.23
N PRO A 10 15.87 -1.39 6.01
CA PRO A 10 15.22 -1.57 7.31
C PRO A 10 13.75 -2.02 7.24
N LEU A 11 13.16 -2.24 6.05
CA LEU A 11 11.77 -2.64 5.89
C LEU A 11 11.55 -4.08 6.35
N ARG A 12 10.42 -4.32 7.01
CA ARG A 12 10.06 -5.64 7.53
C ARG A 12 9.73 -6.62 6.42
N ALA A 13 10.20 -7.85 6.57
CA ALA A 13 9.90 -9.00 5.71
C ALA A 13 10.36 -8.82 4.24
N GLY A 14 9.65 -9.43 3.29
CA GLY A 14 10.00 -9.44 1.87
C GLY A 14 8.86 -10.01 1.02
N LYS A 15 9.19 -10.40 -0.20
CA LYS A 15 8.21 -10.92 -1.17
C LYS A 15 7.25 -11.93 -0.54
N GLY A 16 5.95 -11.70 -0.74
CA GLY A 16 4.88 -12.56 -0.26
C GLY A 16 4.27 -12.12 1.07
N HIS A 17 4.77 -11.03 1.67
CA HIS A 17 4.21 -10.40 2.86
C HIS A 17 3.55 -9.07 2.51
N ASN A 18 2.55 -8.66 3.29
CA ASN A 18 1.93 -7.34 3.17
C ASN A 18 2.60 -6.27 4.06
N TYR A 19 3.71 -6.60 4.72
CA TYR A 19 4.61 -5.61 5.33
C TYR A 19 5.36 -4.80 4.27
N GLU A 20 5.89 -3.63 4.64
CA GLU A 20 6.54 -2.71 3.70
C GLU A 20 7.65 -3.39 2.87
N GLY A 21 8.45 -4.28 3.45
CA GLY A 21 9.48 -5.02 2.71
C GLY A 21 8.93 -5.97 1.63
N GLY A 22 7.64 -6.31 1.69
CA GLY A 22 6.98 -7.17 0.71
C GLY A 22 6.23 -6.43 -0.39
N ILE A 23 5.82 -5.18 -0.15
CA ILE A 23 4.97 -4.41 -1.06
C ILE A 23 5.59 -3.12 -1.57
N LYS A 24 6.50 -2.49 -0.81
CA LYS A 24 7.15 -1.24 -1.21
C LYS A 24 8.26 -1.50 -2.20
N VAL A 25 8.18 -0.87 -3.37
CA VAL A 25 9.18 -0.94 -4.42
C VAL A 25 9.53 0.46 -4.91
N PRO A 26 10.79 0.71 -5.36
CA PRO A 26 11.14 1.99 -5.97
C PRO A 26 10.41 2.14 -7.32
N LEU A 27 9.94 3.35 -7.60
CA LEU A 27 9.38 3.74 -8.90
C LEU A 27 10.24 4.86 -9.48
N PHE A 28 10.70 4.68 -10.72
CA PHE A 28 11.40 5.70 -11.49
C PHE A 28 10.59 6.04 -12.73
N VAL A 29 10.39 7.33 -12.96
CA VAL A 29 9.70 7.84 -14.15
C VAL A 29 10.62 8.83 -14.82
N VAL A 30 10.92 8.59 -16.10
CA VAL A 30 11.76 9.44 -16.92
C VAL A 30 10.98 9.84 -18.17
N TRP A 31 10.88 11.16 -18.37
CA TRP A 31 10.37 11.74 -19.61
C TRP A 31 11.18 13.01 -19.88
N GLU A 32 12.13 12.87 -20.80
CA GLU A 32 13.06 13.92 -21.14
C GLU A 32 12.32 15.22 -21.52
N ASP A 33 12.82 16.36 -21.05
CA ASP A 33 12.27 17.69 -21.23
C ASP A 33 10.86 17.93 -20.66
N LYS A 34 10.20 16.91 -20.09
CA LYS A 34 8.84 17.02 -19.54
C LYS A 34 8.80 16.88 -18.03
N ILE A 35 9.54 15.94 -17.47
CA ILE A 35 9.59 15.68 -16.03
C ILE A 35 10.94 16.12 -15.49
N LYS A 36 10.94 17.08 -14.56
CA LYS A 36 12.15 17.54 -13.90
C LYS A 36 12.64 16.51 -12.90
N LYS A 37 13.98 16.42 -12.76
CA LYS A 37 14.59 15.60 -11.71
C LYS A 37 14.08 16.00 -10.33
N GLY A 38 13.66 15.04 -9.54
CA GLY A 38 13.14 15.26 -8.20
C GLY A 38 12.81 13.96 -7.48
N LEU A 39 12.34 14.09 -6.23
CA LEU A 39 11.84 13.00 -5.40
C LEU A 39 10.40 13.30 -4.97
N SER A 40 9.59 12.28 -4.83
CA SER A 40 8.22 12.39 -4.31
C SER A 40 7.94 11.25 -3.34
N ASN A 41 7.27 11.57 -2.23
CA ASN A 41 6.76 10.60 -1.26
C ASN A 41 5.28 10.27 -1.47
N THR A 42 4.70 10.70 -2.61
CA THR A 42 3.32 10.38 -2.93
C THR A 42 3.12 8.87 -2.99
N LEU A 43 2.13 8.36 -2.26
CA LEU A 43 1.76 6.95 -2.32
C LEU A 43 1.19 6.63 -3.70
N VAL A 44 1.86 5.73 -4.41
CA VAL A 44 1.50 5.27 -5.76
C VAL A 44 1.37 3.76 -5.76
N THR A 45 0.38 3.25 -6.47
CA THR A 45 0.16 1.81 -6.67
C THR A 45 0.20 1.45 -8.16
N GLY A 46 0.25 0.15 -8.47
CA GLY A 46 0.25 -0.32 -9.86
C GLY A 46 -0.97 0.13 -10.66
N THR A 47 -2.12 0.29 -10.02
CA THR A 47 -3.37 0.75 -10.65
C THR A 47 -3.32 2.21 -11.09
N ASP A 48 -2.40 3.01 -10.52
CA ASP A 48 -2.27 4.45 -10.83
C ASP A 48 -1.55 4.73 -12.14
N HIS A 49 -0.79 3.76 -12.68
CA HIS A 49 -0.03 3.97 -13.90
C HIS A 49 -0.93 4.28 -15.09
N PHE A 50 -2.02 3.54 -15.28
CA PHE A 50 -2.91 3.73 -16.42
C PHE A 50 -3.54 5.13 -16.47
N PRO A 51 -4.24 5.62 -15.44
CA PRO A 51 -4.77 6.98 -15.45
C PRO A 51 -3.69 8.05 -15.54
N THR A 52 -2.49 7.80 -14.97
CA THR A 52 -1.38 8.75 -15.06
C THR A 52 -0.86 8.87 -16.50
N LEU A 53 -0.71 7.76 -17.21
CA LEU A 53 -0.28 7.79 -18.62
C LEU A 53 -1.29 8.53 -19.50
N LEU A 54 -2.60 8.28 -19.34
CA LEU A 54 -3.64 9.01 -20.06
C LEU A 54 -3.53 10.51 -19.81
N ASP A 55 -3.42 10.90 -18.54
CA ASP A 55 -3.34 12.30 -18.13
C ASP A 55 -2.05 12.99 -18.63
N LEU A 56 -0.91 12.29 -18.64
CA LEU A 56 0.36 12.82 -19.15
C LEU A 56 0.30 13.16 -20.63
N VAL A 57 -0.36 12.33 -21.44
CA VAL A 57 -0.50 12.54 -22.88
C VAL A 57 -1.74 13.34 -23.27
N GLY A 58 -2.51 13.82 -22.28
CA GLY A 58 -3.69 14.68 -22.52
C GLY A 58 -4.93 13.92 -23.02
N ILE A 59 -4.98 12.60 -22.81
CA ILE A 59 -6.18 11.79 -23.11
C ILE A 59 -7.12 11.86 -21.91
N LYS A 60 -8.43 11.98 -22.19
CA LYS A 60 -9.46 12.02 -21.16
C LYS A 60 -9.43 10.76 -20.29
N LEU A 61 -9.49 10.94 -18.97
CA LEU A 61 -9.57 9.83 -18.04
C LEU A 61 -10.83 8.98 -18.28
N MET A 62 -10.66 7.67 -18.19
CA MET A 62 -11.72 6.68 -18.38
C MET A 62 -12.08 6.09 -17.01
N ASN A 63 -12.86 6.84 -16.21
CA ASN A 63 -13.17 6.49 -14.82
C ASN A 63 -13.82 5.11 -14.66
N ASP A 64 -14.47 4.61 -15.68
CA ASP A 64 -15.05 3.25 -15.74
C ASP A 64 -14.00 2.15 -15.99
N LYS A 65 -12.76 2.49 -16.36
CA LYS A 65 -11.66 1.57 -16.66
C LYS A 65 -10.53 1.58 -15.60
N HIS A 66 -10.50 2.57 -14.72
CA HIS A 66 -9.49 2.66 -13.66
C HIS A 66 -10.12 2.96 -12.30
N LEU A 67 -11.03 2.06 -11.87
CA LEU A 67 -11.85 2.24 -10.67
C LEU A 67 -11.04 2.55 -9.40
N ASP A 68 -9.88 1.91 -9.23
CA ASP A 68 -9.01 2.05 -8.05
C ASP A 68 -7.83 3.00 -8.28
N GLY A 69 -7.54 3.33 -9.54
CA GLY A 69 -6.37 4.12 -9.91
C GLY A 69 -6.64 5.62 -9.94
N ILE A 70 -5.70 6.40 -9.48
CA ILE A 70 -5.69 7.86 -9.61
C ILE A 70 -4.43 8.34 -10.31
N SER A 71 -4.54 9.43 -11.09
CA SER A 71 -3.36 10.02 -11.73
C SER A 71 -2.45 10.66 -10.67
N PHE A 72 -1.15 10.37 -10.74
CA PHE A 72 -0.11 11.05 -9.96
C PHE A 72 0.74 12.03 -10.82
N LYS A 73 0.21 12.47 -11.95
CA LYS A 73 0.84 13.46 -12.83
C LYS A 73 1.28 14.71 -12.08
N ASN A 74 0.47 15.22 -11.15
CA ASN A 74 0.85 16.41 -10.37
C ASN A 74 2.16 16.20 -9.61
N SER A 75 2.34 15.05 -8.98
CA SER A 75 3.60 14.70 -8.29
C SER A 75 4.77 14.63 -9.26
N LEU A 76 4.59 14.05 -10.46
CA LEU A 76 5.61 14.02 -11.50
C LEU A 76 5.99 15.40 -12.02
N MET A 77 5.04 16.34 -12.03
CA MET A 77 5.27 17.74 -12.42
C MET A 77 5.80 18.60 -11.28
N GLY A 78 6.17 18.01 -10.13
CA GLY A 78 6.68 18.71 -8.96
C GLY A 78 5.64 19.52 -8.20
N LYS A 79 4.34 19.21 -8.39
CA LYS A 79 3.23 19.82 -7.65
C LYS A 79 2.84 18.94 -6.46
N PHE A 80 2.38 19.58 -5.38
CA PHE A 80 1.85 18.85 -4.24
C PHE A 80 0.61 18.05 -4.64
N GLN A 81 0.55 16.80 -4.18
CA GLN A 81 -0.61 15.93 -4.32
C GLN A 81 -0.89 15.23 -3.00
N ASP A 82 -1.98 15.59 -2.36
CA ASP A 82 -2.40 14.99 -1.10
C ASP A 82 -3.18 13.69 -1.36
N ASN A 83 -2.56 12.58 -1.04
CA ASN A 83 -3.18 11.25 -1.07
C ASN A 83 -3.39 10.68 0.34
N SER A 84 -3.27 11.51 1.40
CA SER A 84 -3.36 11.07 2.80
C SER A 84 -4.73 10.48 3.15
N LYS A 85 -5.78 10.89 2.44
CA LYS A 85 -7.16 10.40 2.64
C LYS A 85 -7.54 9.24 1.72
N ARG A 86 -6.62 8.77 0.87
CA ARG A 86 -6.87 7.64 -0.02
C ARG A 86 -6.50 6.33 0.67
N PRO A 87 -7.47 5.46 0.96
CA PRO A 87 -7.15 4.12 1.44
C PRO A 87 -6.60 3.27 0.29
N VAL A 88 -5.59 2.46 0.58
CA VAL A 88 -5.07 1.45 -0.33
C VAL A 88 -5.14 0.10 0.36
N PHE A 89 -5.66 -0.91 -0.34
CA PHE A 89 -5.89 -2.24 0.21
C PHE A 89 -5.03 -3.29 -0.47
N TRP A 90 -4.61 -4.28 0.31
CA TRP A 90 -4.01 -5.53 -0.16
C TRP A 90 -4.75 -6.69 0.49
N HIS A 91 -5.05 -7.72 -0.29
CA HIS A 91 -5.76 -8.90 0.21
C HIS A 91 -5.03 -10.17 -0.21
N SER A 92 -4.68 -10.97 0.77
CA SER A 92 -4.00 -12.26 0.60
C SER A 92 -4.82 -13.35 1.27
N PRO A 93 -5.85 -13.94 0.58
CA PRO A 93 -6.80 -14.87 1.20
C PRO A 93 -6.21 -16.23 1.52
N ARG A 94 -5.05 -16.55 0.96
CA ARG A 94 -4.39 -17.84 1.19
C ARG A 94 -3.06 -17.66 1.90
N PRO A 95 -2.85 -18.38 3.01
CA PRO A 95 -1.56 -18.37 3.68
C PRO A 95 -0.49 -18.93 2.75
N ARG A 96 0.69 -18.36 2.80
CA ARG A 96 1.87 -18.88 2.12
C ARG A 96 2.70 -19.74 3.07
N PRO A 97 3.54 -20.66 2.56
CA PRO A 97 4.53 -21.34 3.40
C PRO A 97 5.38 -20.30 4.15
N LYS A 98 5.69 -20.55 5.43
CA LYS A 98 6.48 -19.63 6.29
C LYS A 98 7.79 -19.13 5.68
N SER A 99 8.35 -19.89 4.73
CA SER A 99 9.57 -19.54 4.00
C SER A 99 9.36 -18.58 2.83
N THR A 100 8.12 -18.31 2.42
CA THR A 100 7.82 -17.57 1.18
C THR A 100 6.74 -16.50 1.32
N GLY A 101 6.21 -16.30 2.50
CA GLY A 101 5.19 -15.28 2.67
C GLY A 101 4.42 -15.36 3.98
N ASP A 102 3.33 -14.61 4.02
CA ASP A 102 2.55 -14.31 5.20
C ASP A 102 1.37 -15.27 5.39
N LEU A 103 0.74 -15.16 6.56
CA LEU A 103 -0.58 -15.70 6.84
C LEU A 103 -1.64 -14.98 5.99
N ALA A 104 -2.84 -15.58 5.90
CA ALA A 104 -3.97 -14.93 5.24
C ALA A 104 -4.31 -13.62 5.95
N ASN A 105 -4.33 -12.52 5.23
CA ASN A 105 -4.64 -11.21 5.80
C ASN A 105 -5.23 -10.24 4.78
N THR A 106 -5.91 -9.22 5.30
CA THR A 106 -6.26 -8.01 4.57
C THR A 106 -5.56 -6.82 5.22
N THR A 107 -4.90 -6.02 4.41
CA THR A 107 -4.15 -4.86 4.86
C THR A 107 -4.76 -3.60 4.28
N VAL A 108 -4.84 -2.54 5.08
CA VAL A 108 -5.16 -1.18 4.61
C VAL A 108 -4.07 -0.21 5.01
N ARG A 109 -3.73 0.70 4.09
CA ARG A 109 -2.94 1.90 4.38
C ARG A 109 -3.78 3.14 4.13
N LEU A 110 -3.84 4.02 5.12
CA LEU A 110 -4.46 5.34 5.04
C LEU A 110 -3.49 6.40 5.58
N GLY A 111 -2.95 7.22 4.69
CA GLY A 111 -1.89 8.16 5.04
C GLY A 111 -0.66 7.44 5.60
N ASP A 112 -0.30 7.80 6.83
CA ASP A 112 0.87 7.21 7.51
C ASP A 112 0.54 5.93 8.27
N PHE A 113 -0.73 5.63 8.50
CA PHE A 113 -1.15 4.45 9.24
C PHE A 113 -1.40 3.25 8.34
N LYS A 114 -0.97 2.08 8.82
CA LYS A 114 -1.17 0.80 8.16
C LYS A 114 -1.67 -0.23 9.16
N LEU A 115 -2.75 -0.91 8.80
CA LEU A 115 -3.33 -1.99 9.59
C LEU A 115 -3.30 -3.29 8.80
N LEU A 116 -2.90 -4.37 9.46
CA LEU A 116 -2.96 -5.72 8.95
C LEU A 116 -3.98 -6.52 9.79
N ASP A 117 -5.00 -7.06 9.15
CA ASP A 117 -6.00 -7.94 9.76
C ASP A 117 -5.73 -9.39 9.35
N PHE A 118 -5.14 -10.16 10.25
CA PHE A 118 -4.95 -11.61 10.14
C PHE A 118 -6.23 -12.32 10.62
N TYR A 119 -7.25 -12.23 9.82
CA TYR A 119 -8.63 -12.61 10.18
C TYR A 119 -8.79 -14.09 10.61
N ARG A 120 -7.96 -15.00 10.12
CA ARG A 120 -8.00 -16.42 10.53
C ARG A 120 -7.40 -16.65 11.91
N GLU A 121 -6.46 -15.82 12.31
CA GLU A 121 -5.79 -15.85 13.61
C GLU A 121 -6.46 -14.93 14.64
N GLY A 122 -7.42 -14.11 14.23
CA GLY A 122 -8.05 -13.10 15.09
C GLY A 122 -7.06 -12.05 15.60
N ARG A 123 -6.00 -11.75 14.81
CA ARG A 123 -4.91 -10.84 15.18
C ARG A 123 -4.91 -9.62 14.27
N ILE A 124 -4.83 -8.46 14.89
CA ILE A 124 -4.70 -7.17 14.19
C ILE A 124 -3.39 -6.52 14.59
N GLU A 125 -2.68 -5.95 13.63
CA GLU A 125 -1.49 -5.14 13.84
C GLU A 125 -1.71 -3.74 13.26
N LEU A 126 -1.21 -2.70 13.95
CA LEU A 126 -1.31 -1.30 13.53
C LEU A 126 0.07 -0.63 13.61
N TYR A 127 0.48 0.07 12.54
CA TYR A 127 1.76 0.75 12.45
C TYR A 127 1.61 2.19 11.98
N ASN A 128 2.47 3.10 12.48
CA ASN A 128 2.67 4.43 11.92
C ASN A 128 3.95 4.43 11.08
N LEU A 129 3.82 4.36 9.77
CA LEU A 129 4.94 4.25 8.83
C LEU A 129 5.80 5.51 8.72
N MET A 130 5.31 6.68 9.19
CA MET A 130 6.12 7.89 9.26
C MET A 130 7.21 7.77 10.34
N GLU A 131 6.89 7.15 11.47
CA GLU A 131 7.77 7.00 12.62
C GLU A 131 8.48 5.64 12.64
N ASP A 132 7.82 4.60 12.11
CA ASP A 132 8.27 3.21 12.13
C ASP A 132 8.12 2.54 10.75
N GLN A 133 9.04 2.84 9.84
CA GLN A 133 9.07 2.19 8.51
C GLN A 133 9.39 0.68 8.57
N GLY A 134 9.96 0.24 9.68
CA GLY A 134 10.31 -1.16 9.92
C GLY A 134 9.17 -2.00 10.48
N GLU A 135 8.03 -1.39 10.81
CA GLU A 135 6.85 -2.08 11.36
C GLU A 135 7.21 -2.94 12.59
N THR A 136 7.99 -2.35 13.51
CA THR A 136 8.54 -3.01 14.70
C THR A 136 7.73 -2.74 15.96
N ASN A 137 6.94 -1.66 15.98
CA ASN A 137 6.17 -1.21 17.13
C ASN A 137 4.66 -1.28 16.81
N ASP A 138 4.00 -2.34 17.26
CA ASP A 138 2.56 -2.51 17.08
C ASP A 138 1.78 -1.55 18.00
N LEU A 139 0.98 -0.70 17.40
CA LEU A 139 0.16 0.32 18.06
C LEU A 139 -1.30 -0.14 18.28
N SER A 140 -1.66 -1.37 17.95
CA SER A 140 -3.05 -1.84 17.96
C SER A 140 -3.73 -1.72 19.33
N ASP A 141 -2.99 -1.95 20.41
CA ASP A 141 -3.49 -1.80 21.78
C ASP A 141 -3.34 -0.38 22.32
N ILE A 142 -2.38 0.38 21.80
CA ILE A 142 -2.06 1.75 22.24
C ILE A 142 -3.01 2.77 21.61
N MET A 143 -3.46 2.53 20.37
CA MET A 143 -4.32 3.41 19.58
C MET A 143 -5.62 2.71 19.14
N PRO A 144 -6.47 2.26 20.08
CA PRO A 144 -7.64 1.46 19.76
C PRO A 144 -8.62 2.18 18.83
N GLN A 145 -8.81 3.49 18.96
CA GLN A 145 -9.71 4.25 18.09
C GLN A 145 -9.24 4.24 16.63
N LYS A 146 -7.91 4.40 16.39
CA LYS A 146 -7.33 4.35 15.04
C LYS A 146 -7.36 2.93 14.48
N ARG A 147 -7.08 1.92 15.29
CA ARG A 147 -7.24 0.51 14.93
C ARG A 147 -8.66 0.22 14.47
N ASP A 148 -9.65 0.61 15.27
CA ASP A 148 -11.06 0.32 14.98
C ASP A 148 -11.54 1.06 13.73
N GLU A 149 -11.12 2.32 13.53
CA GLU A 149 -11.38 3.08 12.29
C GLU A 149 -10.90 2.31 11.05
N LEU A 150 -9.64 1.90 11.03
CA LEU A 150 -9.05 1.20 9.88
C LEU A 150 -9.60 -0.22 9.73
N TYR A 151 -9.92 -0.90 10.82
CA TYR A 151 -10.53 -2.22 10.78
C TYR A 151 -11.94 -2.17 10.18
N GLU A 152 -12.75 -1.16 10.50
CA GLU A 152 -14.04 -0.96 9.83
C GLU A 152 -13.86 -0.72 8.32
N MET A 153 -12.84 0.02 7.90
CA MET A 153 -12.52 0.20 6.47
C MET A 153 -12.21 -1.15 5.82
N VAL A 154 -11.41 -2.00 6.46
CA VAL A 154 -11.08 -3.35 5.94
C VAL A 154 -12.35 -4.19 5.77
N LYS A 155 -13.22 -4.24 6.77
CA LYS A 155 -14.48 -5.00 6.71
C LYS A 155 -15.39 -4.52 5.58
N ASN A 156 -15.56 -3.20 5.47
CA ASN A 156 -16.40 -2.60 4.45
C ASN A 156 -15.84 -2.85 3.04
N TRP A 157 -14.51 -2.74 2.87
CA TRP A 157 -13.86 -3.02 1.60
C TRP A 157 -14.01 -4.49 1.21
N ARG A 158 -13.74 -5.46 2.11
CA ARG A 158 -13.95 -6.88 1.84
C ARG A 158 -15.36 -7.17 1.36
N LYS A 159 -16.35 -6.59 2.03
CA LYS A 159 -17.76 -6.72 1.64
C LYS A 159 -18.05 -6.13 0.26
N SER A 160 -17.45 -4.97 -0.06
CA SER A 160 -17.71 -4.27 -1.33
C SER A 160 -17.15 -4.99 -2.56
N VAL A 161 -16.11 -5.81 -2.38
CA VAL A 161 -15.45 -6.56 -3.46
C VAL A 161 -15.71 -8.07 -3.39
N ASP A 162 -16.60 -8.52 -2.51
CA ASP A 162 -16.91 -9.94 -2.25
C ASP A 162 -15.62 -10.77 -2.01
N ALA A 163 -14.71 -10.21 -1.19
CA ALA A 163 -13.43 -10.85 -0.91
C ALA A 163 -13.63 -12.09 -0.03
N THR A 164 -13.01 -13.20 -0.44
CA THR A 164 -13.04 -14.47 0.33
C THR A 164 -12.10 -14.41 1.53
N GLU A 165 -12.46 -15.05 2.65
CA GLU A 165 -11.64 -15.24 3.86
C GLU A 165 -11.07 -16.66 3.96
#